data_fa7309c56d0e2792f3422a3088d4ab7a
#
_entry.id   fa7309c56d0e2792f3422a3088d4ab7a
#
_cell.length_a   1.000
_cell.length_b   1.000
_cell.length_c   1.000
_cell.angle_alpha   90.00
_cell.angle_beta   90.00
_cell.angle_gamma   90.00
#
_symmetry.space_group_name_H-M   'P 1'
#
loop_
_entity.id
_entity.type
_entity.pdbx_description
1 polymer ?
#
loop_
_entity_poly.entity_id
_entity_poly.type
_entity_poly.pdbx_seq_one_letter_code
_entity_poly.pdbx_strand_id
1 'polypeptide(L)'
;YRAITLRGAALPMKDTDDFLEASKYLPCMDAVTRGDGPSKANTILDVDFANVNPVIHVPATVLGVSTMENWGVIFCGNDKTTYSMYSHGLCPSICEVQYQFYNEEIALAKAIGVGCPEYKYEMFFSRRSVLTQEYMGLDENGNDNVVFPLDQPSNEGNTGPNTIHHRYMTEDVPIGCKIYHDLGVQDGVPTPII
;
A
#
# COMPACT_ATOMS: atom_id res chain seq x y z
N TYR A 1 13.84 0.22 -2.08
CA TYR A 1 12.67 -0.66 -1.88
C TYR A 1 13.07 -2.09 -2.20
N ARG A 2 12.71 -3.00 -1.34
CA ARG A 2 13.03 -4.41 -1.51
C ARG A 2 11.71 -5.19 -1.52
N ALA A 3 11.11 -5.34 -2.70
CA ALA A 3 9.99 -6.24 -2.84
C ALA A 3 10.48 -7.68 -2.62
N ILE A 4 9.77 -8.44 -1.80
CA ILE A 4 10.13 -9.82 -1.51
C ILE A 4 9.61 -10.73 -2.62
N THR A 5 8.46 -10.38 -3.19
CA THR A 5 7.85 -11.07 -4.33
C THR A 5 7.20 -10.04 -5.25
N LEU A 6 7.38 -10.23 -6.54
CA LEU A 6 6.62 -9.53 -7.57
C LEU A 6 5.84 -10.55 -8.37
N ARG A 7 4.60 -10.23 -8.71
CA ARG A 7 3.81 -10.95 -9.69
C ARG A 7 3.69 -10.10 -10.94
N GLY A 8 3.64 -10.75 -12.09
CA GLY A 8 3.49 -10.08 -13.36
C GLY A 8 2.51 -10.81 -14.27
N ALA A 9 1.78 -10.02 -15.05
CA ALA A 9 0.93 -10.47 -16.12
C ALA A 9 0.88 -9.40 -17.22
N ALA A 10 0.57 -9.82 -18.42
CA ALA A 10 0.36 -8.92 -19.55
C ALA A 10 -1.12 -8.91 -19.96
N LEU A 11 -1.51 -7.86 -20.65
CA LEU A 11 -2.79 -7.78 -21.34
C LEU A 11 -2.53 -7.62 -22.86
N PRO A 12 -2.90 -8.60 -23.69
CA PRO A 12 -3.63 -9.82 -23.35
C PRO A 12 -2.78 -10.87 -22.61
N MET A 13 -3.43 -11.70 -21.81
CA MET A 13 -2.77 -12.70 -20.95
C MET A 13 -1.84 -13.68 -21.68
N LYS A 14 -2.09 -13.95 -22.95
CA LYS A 14 -1.25 -14.83 -23.80
C LYS A 14 0.21 -14.33 -23.93
N ASP A 15 0.43 -13.03 -23.76
CA ASP A 15 1.73 -12.38 -23.91
C ASP A 15 2.48 -12.31 -22.57
N THR A 16 1.95 -12.93 -21.51
CA THR A 16 2.53 -12.86 -20.15
C THR A 16 3.93 -13.47 -20.09
N ASP A 17 4.16 -14.59 -20.74
CA ASP A 17 5.47 -15.27 -20.69
C ASP A 17 6.56 -14.42 -21.38
N ASP A 18 6.25 -13.78 -22.49
CA ASP A 18 7.14 -12.86 -23.19
C ASP A 18 7.41 -11.60 -22.35
N PHE A 19 6.37 -11.07 -21.71
CA PHE A 19 6.50 -9.95 -20.77
C PHE A 19 7.41 -10.29 -19.59
N LEU A 20 7.24 -11.45 -18.97
CA LEU A 20 8.05 -11.88 -17.84
C LEU A 20 9.51 -12.09 -18.26
N GLU A 21 9.77 -12.67 -19.42
CA GLU A 21 11.11 -12.82 -19.95
C GLU A 21 11.80 -11.47 -20.18
N ALA A 22 11.09 -10.53 -20.81
CA ALA A 22 11.59 -9.18 -21.04
C ALA A 22 11.84 -8.42 -19.72
N SER A 23 10.99 -8.62 -18.72
CA SER A 23 11.08 -7.92 -17.43
C SER A 23 12.34 -8.25 -16.63
N LYS A 24 12.97 -9.40 -16.87
CA LYS A 24 14.25 -9.79 -16.22
C LYS A 24 15.38 -8.79 -16.50
N TYR A 25 15.30 -8.10 -17.63
CA TYR A 25 16.32 -7.12 -18.05
C TYR A 25 16.09 -5.72 -17.49
N LEU A 26 15.05 -5.50 -16.70
CA LEU A 26 14.83 -4.21 -16.03
C LEU A 26 15.83 -4.06 -14.88
N PRO A 27 16.50 -2.91 -14.75
CA PRO A 27 17.56 -2.70 -13.76
C PRO A 27 17.16 -2.95 -12.30
N CYS A 28 15.87 -2.85 -11.98
CA CYS A 28 15.36 -3.09 -10.62
C CYS A 28 15.08 -4.56 -10.31
N MET A 29 15.04 -5.44 -11.32
CA MET A 29 14.63 -6.83 -11.13
C MET A 29 15.72 -7.69 -10.48
N ASP A 30 16.96 -7.49 -10.83
CA ASP A 30 18.10 -8.23 -10.24
C ASP A 30 18.14 -8.11 -8.72
N ALA A 31 17.84 -6.92 -8.20
CA ALA A 31 17.81 -6.66 -6.76
C ALA A 31 16.58 -7.25 -6.06
N VAL A 32 15.46 -7.37 -6.78
CA VAL A 32 14.17 -7.81 -6.25
C VAL A 32 14.00 -9.32 -6.34
N THR A 33 14.33 -9.89 -7.50
CA THR A 33 14.04 -11.29 -7.84
C THR A 33 15.28 -12.16 -7.95
N ARG A 34 16.48 -11.62 -7.66
CA ARG A 34 17.77 -12.28 -7.84
C ARG A 34 18.03 -12.73 -9.28
N GLY A 35 17.50 -11.98 -10.25
CA GLY A 35 17.64 -12.28 -11.67
C GLY A 35 16.57 -13.18 -12.27
N ASP A 36 15.64 -13.70 -11.45
CA ASP A 36 14.60 -14.61 -11.94
C ASP A 36 13.37 -13.86 -12.55
N GLY A 37 13.30 -12.54 -12.37
CA GLY A 37 12.17 -11.74 -12.79
C GLY A 37 10.92 -11.95 -11.88
N PRO A 38 9.79 -11.29 -12.20
CA PRO A 38 8.57 -11.50 -11.46
C PRO A 38 7.97 -12.88 -11.72
N SER A 39 7.26 -13.43 -10.73
CA SER A 39 6.51 -14.68 -10.88
C SER A 39 5.25 -14.45 -11.71
N LYS A 40 4.82 -15.47 -12.44
CA LYS A 40 3.59 -15.41 -13.25
C LYS A 40 2.36 -15.29 -12.38
N ALA A 41 1.53 -14.29 -12.64
CA ALA A 41 0.19 -14.19 -12.08
C ALA A 41 -0.79 -15.03 -12.90
N ASN A 42 -1.87 -15.52 -12.28
CA ASN A 42 -2.90 -16.27 -12.99
C ASN A 42 -3.74 -15.36 -13.88
N THR A 43 -3.99 -14.14 -13.43
CA THR A 43 -4.73 -13.12 -14.14
C THR A 43 -4.12 -11.74 -13.91
N ILE A 44 -4.49 -10.75 -14.70
CA ILE A 44 -4.12 -9.35 -14.45
C ILE A 44 -4.70 -8.83 -13.13
N LEU A 45 -5.84 -9.37 -12.70
CA LEU A 45 -6.47 -9.00 -11.44
C LEU A 45 -5.64 -9.44 -10.22
N ASP A 46 -4.91 -10.56 -10.31
CA ASP A 46 -3.96 -10.94 -9.23
C ASP A 46 -2.84 -9.89 -9.05
N VAL A 47 -2.52 -9.14 -10.10
CA VAL A 47 -1.55 -8.04 -10.02
C VAL A 47 -2.20 -6.79 -9.46
N ASP A 48 -3.42 -6.46 -9.90
CA ASP A 48 -4.18 -5.30 -9.46
C ASP A 48 -4.51 -5.38 -7.97
N PHE A 49 -5.04 -6.51 -7.52
CA PHE A 49 -5.32 -6.77 -6.08
C PHE A 49 -4.06 -6.94 -5.21
N ALA A 50 -2.87 -6.89 -5.77
CA ALA A 50 -1.63 -6.76 -5.02
C ALA A 50 -1.21 -5.29 -4.84
N ASN A 51 -1.96 -4.34 -5.39
CA ASN A 51 -1.71 -2.91 -5.26
C ASN A 51 -2.33 -2.37 -3.97
N VAL A 52 -1.51 -2.15 -2.97
CA VAL A 52 -1.93 -1.64 -1.66
C VAL A 52 -1.97 -0.11 -1.57
N ASN A 53 -1.70 0.62 -2.66
CA ASN A 53 -1.69 2.08 -2.62
C ASN A 53 -3.03 2.68 -2.18
N PRO A 54 -4.20 2.26 -2.71
CA PRO A 54 -5.48 2.77 -2.24
C PRO A 54 -5.71 2.51 -0.75
N VAL A 55 -5.34 1.32 -0.29
CA VAL A 55 -5.49 0.90 1.11
C VAL A 55 -4.70 1.79 2.07
N ILE A 56 -3.48 2.14 1.70
CA ILE A 56 -2.59 2.94 2.56
C ILE A 56 -2.86 4.43 2.41
N HIS A 57 -2.94 4.92 1.18
CA HIS A 57 -2.94 6.34 0.89
C HIS A 57 -4.28 7.01 1.19
N VAL A 58 -5.39 6.39 0.76
CA VAL A 58 -6.70 7.05 0.82
C VAL A 58 -7.16 7.27 2.26
N PRO A 59 -7.24 6.25 3.14
CA PRO A 59 -7.65 6.48 4.53
C PRO A 59 -6.70 7.44 5.26
N ALA A 60 -5.39 7.30 5.08
CA ALA A 60 -4.42 8.15 5.74
C ALA A 60 -4.51 9.61 5.30
N THR A 61 -4.77 9.86 4.01
CA THR A 61 -4.92 11.23 3.49
C THR A 61 -6.23 11.85 3.92
N VAL A 62 -7.35 11.13 3.83
CA VAL A 62 -8.68 11.64 4.19
C VAL A 62 -8.77 11.92 5.70
N LEU A 63 -8.40 10.96 6.52
CA LEU A 63 -8.49 11.08 7.98
C LEU A 63 -7.40 12.00 8.55
N GLY A 64 -6.24 12.09 7.89
CA GLY A 64 -5.13 12.94 8.27
C GLY A 64 -5.17 14.36 7.69
N VAL A 65 -6.19 14.73 6.90
CA VAL A 65 -6.23 15.99 6.15
C VAL A 65 -6.03 17.22 7.03
N SER A 66 -6.66 17.26 8.20
CA SER A 66 -6.52 18.39 9.12
C SER A 66 -5.08 18.58 9.61
N THR A 67 -4.41 17.49 9.96
CA THR A 67 -3.00 17.52 10.38
C THR A 67 -2.10 17.92 9.22
N MET A 68 -2.34 17.36 8.05
CA MET A 68 -1.57 17.60 6.84
C MET A 68 -1.61 19.07 6.39
N GLU A 69 -2.82 19.63 6.26
CA GLU A 69 -3.00 20.99 5.73
C GLU A 69 -2.66 22.08 6.77
N ASN A 70 -2.69 21.76 8.05
CA ASN A 70 -2.31 22.66 9.13
C ASN A 70 -0.91 22.38 9.69
N TRP A 71 -0.10 21.56 9.06
CA TRP A 71 1.20 21.14 9.58
C TRP A 71 2.10 22.32 9.97
N GLY A 72 2.21 23.31 9.10
CA GLY A 72 2.99 24.50 9.38
C GLY A 72 2.49 25.36 10.54
N VAL A 73 1.21 25.26 10.89
CA VAL A 73 0.59 25.96 12.03
C VAL A 73 0.75 25.16 13.32
N ILE A 74 0.54 23.84 13.24
CA ILE A 74 0.64 22.93 14.38
C ILE A 74 2.07 22.87 14.90
N PHE A 75 3.05 22.85 14.00
CA PHE A 75 4.48 22.74 14.31
C PHE A 75 5.24 24.04 13.96
N CYS A 76 4.66 25.18 14.28
CA CYS A 76 5.31 26.48 14.08
C CYS A 76 6.49 26.77 15.04
N GLY A 77 7.04 25.76 15.65
CA GLY A 77 8.31 25.81 16.38
C GLY A 77 9.52 25.66 15.48
N ASN A 78 10.71 25.69 16.03
CA ASN A 78 12.01 25.70 15.34
C ASN A 78 12.32 24.48 14.46
N ASP A 79 11.42 23.51 14.36
CA ASP A 79 11.61 22.33 13.57
C ASP A 79 10.91 22.46 12.21
N LYS A 80 11.73 22.57 11.15
CA LYS A 80 11.28 22.65 9.77
C LYS A 80 10.96 21.29 9.17
N THR A 81 10.50 20.34 10.00
CA THR A 81 10.14 19.02 9.50
C THR A 81 8.98 19.15 8.51
N THR A 82 9.15 18.56 7.35
CA THR A 82 8.10 18.48 6.36
C THR A 82 7.13 17.36 6.76
N TYR A 83 5.83 17.60 6.60
CA TYR A 83 4.84 16.56 6.85
C TYR A 83 5.16 15.29 6.05
N SER A 84 5.03 14.17 6.70
CA SER A 84 5.05 12.85 6.08
C SER A 84 3.83 12.07 6.54
N MET A 85 3.02 11.62 5.60
CA MET A 85 1.88 10.76 5.90
C MET A 85 2.32 9.51 6.66
N TYR A 86 3.43 8.93 6.27
CA TYR A 86 3.93 7.67 6.82
C TYR A 86 4.50 7.78 8.24
N SER A 87 4.93 8.96 8.68
CA SER A 87 5.46 9.16 10.04
C SER A 87 4.60 10.05 10.92
N HIS A 88 3.86 10.99 10.33
CA HIS A 88 3.07 11.95 11.07
C HIS A 88 1.55 11.76 10.87
N GLY A 89 1.17 11.16 9.74
CA GLY A 89 -0.22 11.00 9.33
C GLY A 89 -0.85 9.69 9.79
N LEU A 90 -0.05 8.71 10.22
CA LEU A 90 -0.57 7.42 10.68
C LEU A 90 -0.67 7.39 12.20
N CYS A 91 -1.79 6.86 12.68
CA CYS A 91 -2.03 6.59 14.09
C CYS A 91 -2.85 5.29 14.22
N PRO A 92 -3.01 4.72 15.43
CA PRO A 92 -3.74 3.47 15.61
C PRO A 92 -5.11 3.43 14.96
N SER A 93 -5.89 4.52 15.07
CA SER A 93 -7.24 4.59 14.49
C SER A 93 -7.23 4.62 12.96
N ILE A 94 -6.26 5.28 12.36
CA ILE A 94 -6.09 5.30 10.89
C ILE A 94 -5.65 3.93 10.39
N CYS A 95 -4.71 3.30 11.08
CA CYS A 95 -4.25 1.94 10.75
C CYS A 95 -5.40 0.92 10.83
N GLU A 96 -6.31 1.07 11.80
CA GLU A 96 -7.51 0.23 11.87
C GLU A 96 -8.40 0.41 10.64
N VAL A 97 -8.65 1.64 10.20
CA VAL A 97 -9.43 1.89 8.97
C VAL A 97 -8.74 1.33 7.73
N GLN A 98 -7.41 1.47 7.63
CA GLN A 98 -6.63 0.86 6.54
C GLN A 98 -6.78 -0.67 6.54
N TYR A 99 -6.74 -1.30 7.69
CA TYR A 99 -6.91 -2.74 7.79
C TYR A 99 -8.33 -3.21 7.46
N GLN A 100 -9.35 -2.45 7.82
CA GLN A 100 -10.72 -2.73 7.41
C GLN A 100 -10.90 -2.58 5.90
N PHE A 101 -10.34 -1.54 5.29
CA PHE A 101 -10.29 -1.41 3.83
C PHE A 101 -9.65 -2.65 3.17
N TYR A 102 -8.49 -3.06 3.67
CA TYR A 102 -7.79 -4.25 3.19
C TYR A 102 -8.64 -5.53 3.32
N ASN A 103 -9.38 -5.69 4.41
CA ASN A 103 -10.28 -6.85 4.58
C ASN A 103 -11.43 -6.85 3.56
N GLU A 104 -11.96 -5.67 3.19
CA GLU A 104 -12.95 -5.56 2.13
C GLU A 104 -12.35 -5.94 0.76
N GLU A 105 -11.14 -5.49 0.46
CA GLU A 105 -10.40 -5.89 -0.75
C GLU A 105 -10.19 -7.42 -0.80
N ILE A 106 -9.78 -8.03 0.30
CA ILE A 106 -9.65 -9.50 0.41
C ILE A 106 -10.98 -10.21 0.19
N ALA A 107 -12.06 -9.71 0.79
CA ALA A 107 -13.40 -10.29 0.61
C ALA A 107 -13.84 -10.23 -0.84
N LEU A 108 -13.60 -9.10 -1.50
CA LEU A 108 -13.88 -8.91 -2.92
C LEU A 108 -13.05 -9.85 -3.79
N ALA A 109 -11.72 -9.91 -3.57
CA ALA A 109 -10.82 -10.80 -4.30
C ALA A 109 -11.29 -12.26 -4.21
N LYS A 110 -11.68 -12.72 -3.03
CA LYS A 110 -12.23 -14.06 -2.83
C LYS A 110 -13.52 -14.30 -3.61
N ALA A 111 -14.43 -13.34 -3.60
CA ALA A 111 -15.72 -13.47 -4.29
C ALA A 111 -15.55 -13.60 -5.81
N ILE A 112 -14.60 -12.88 -6.39
CA ILE A 112 -14.33 -12.92 -7.84
C ILE A 112 -13.28 -13.98 -8.24
N GLY A 113 -12.77 -14.76 -7.26
CA GLY A 113 -11.82 -15.86 -7.52
C GLY A 113 -10.39 -15.39 -7.84
N VAL A 114 -9.98 -14.25 -7.35
CA VAL A 114 -8.65 -13.66 -7.53
C VAL A 114 -7.76 -13.98 -6.33
N GLY A 115 -6.50 -14.31 -6.60
CA GLY A 115 -5.51 -14.55 -5.56
C GLY A 115 -4.97 -13.25 -4.97
N CYS A 116 -5.28 -12.97 -3.72
CA CYS A 116 -4.74 -11.85 -2.96
C CYS A 116 -4.04 -12.36 -1.69
N PRO A 117 -2.87 -11.85 -1.33
CA PRO A 117 -2.22 -12.22 -0.07
C PRO A 117 -3.07 -11.81 1.12
N GLU A 118 -3.20 -12.70 2.11
CA GLU A 118 -3.96 -12.42 3.32
C GLU A 118 -3.00 -12.25 4.50
N TYR A 119 -2.96 -11.06 5.07
CA TYR A 119 -2.18 -10.76 6.24
C TYR A 119 -3.08 -10.51 7.45
N LYS A 120 -2.69 -11.04 8.60
CA LYS A 120 -3.26 -10.60 9.88
C LYS A 120 -2.81 -9.17 10.18
N TYR A 121 -3.52 -8.50 11.09
CA TYR A 121 -3.23 -7.11 11.46
C TYR A 121 -1.74 -6.87 11.78
N GLU A 122 -1.16 -7.73 12.62
CA GLU A 122 0.23 -7.62 13.04
C GLU A 122 1.21 -7.80 11.88
N MET A 123 0.86 -8.67 10.92
CA MET A 123 1.68 -8.89 9.73
C MET A 123 1.48 -7.81 8.69
N PHE A 124 0.26 -7.27 8.55
CA PHE A 124 -0.03 -6.20 7.60
C PHE A 124 0.84 -4.97 7.86
N PHE A 125 1.07 -4.64 9.14
CA PHE A 125 1.92 -3.53 9.56
C PHE A 125 3.37 -3.92 9.88
N SER A 126 3.76 -5.17 9.66
CA SER A 126 5.13 -5.63 9.88
C SER A 126 6.08 -5.18 8.77
N ARG A 127 7.38 -5.26 9.06
CA ARG A 127 8.45 -5.00 8.08
C ARG A 127 8.37 -5.82 6.81
N ARG A 128 7.74 -7.01 6.87
CA ARG A 128 7.72 -7.97 5.77
C ARG A 128 6.47 -7.88 4.91
N SER A 129 5.55 -7.00 5.26
CA SER A 129 4.28 -6.88 4.56
C SER A 129 4.24 -5.68 3.61
N VAL A 130 3.09 -5.09 3.47
CA VAL A 130 2.80 -4.00 2.54
C VAL A 130 3.50 -2.68 2.86
N LEU A 131 3.76 -2.42 4.14
CA LEU A 131 4.55 -1.26 4.53
C LEU A 131 6.03 -1.62 4.47
N THR A 132 6.85 -0.68 4.01
CA THR A 132 8.28 -0.91 3.84
C THR A 132 8.99 -1.09 5.17
N GLN A 133 10.13 -1.78 5.15
CA GLN A 133 10.95 -2.02 6.34
C GLN A 133 11.36 -0.76 7.10
N GLU A 134 11.28 0.39 6.46
CA GLU A 134 11.68 1.67 7.03
C GLU A 134 10.69 2.21 8.06
N TYR A 135 9.43 1.75 7.99
CA TYR A 135 8.36 2.23 8.87
C TYR A 135 8.04 1.30 10.02
N MET A 136 8.45 0.04 9.94
CA MET A 136 8.17 -0.96 10.94
C MET A 136 9.45 -1.40 11.64
N GLY A 137 9.40 -1.45 12.97
CA GLY A 137 10.49 -1.89 13.80
C GLY A 137 10.55 -3.41 13.97
N LEU A 138 11.69 -3.89 14.45
CA LEU A 138 11.76 -5.18 15.12
C LEU A 138 11.71 -4.94 16.64
N ASP A 139 11.17 -5.90 17.38
CA ASP A 139 11.27 -5.88 18.83
C ASP A 139 12.73 -6.14 19.28
N GLU A 140 12.98 -6.07 20.59
CA GLU A 140 14.30 -6.32 21.17
C GLU A 140 14.87 -7.70 20.89
N ASN A 141 14.01 -8.66 20.52
CA ASN A 141 14.39 -10.04 20.17
C ASN A 141 14.57 -10.22 18.66
N GLY A 142 14.41 -9.17 17.87
CA GLY A 142 14.53 -9.21 16.42
C GLY A 142 13.32 -9.77 15.68
N ASN A 143 12.17 -9.88 16.34
CA ASN A 143 10.90 -10.29 15.71
C ASN A 143 10.22 -9.08 15.07
N ASP A 144 9.39 -9.35 14.05
CA ASP A 144 8.54 -8.33 13.48
C ASP A 144 7.59 -7.77 14.54
N ASN A 145 7.60 -6.46 14.70
CA ASN A 145 6.77 -5.74 15.65
C ASN A 145 5.85 -4.76 14.92
N VAL A 146 4.63 -4.62 15.39
CA VAL A 146 3.72 -3.57 14.94
C VAL A 146 4.07 -2.29 15.68
N VAL A 147 4.83 -1.44 15.01
CA VAL A 147 5.20 -0.12 15.55
C VAL A 147 4.52 0.93 14.69
N PHE A 148 3.72 1.78 15.32
CA PHE A 148 3.10 2.88 14.60
C PHE A 148 4.16 3.88 14.14
N PRO A 149 4.03 4.43 12.92
CA PRO A 149 5.04 5.30 12.32
C PRO A 149 5.41 6.53 13.14
N LEU A 150 4.53 6.98 14.04
CA LEU A 150 4.79 8.08 14.96
C LEU A 150 5.97 7.81 15.92
N ASP A 151 6.26 6.55 16.21
CA ASP A 151 7.34 6.12 17.08
C ASP A 151 8.66 5.92 16.31
N GLN A 152 8.64 6.10 15.00
CA GLN A 152 9.81 5.94 14.14
C GLN A 152 10.45 7.29 13.81
N PRO A 153 11.77 7.35 13.65
CA PRO A 153 12.44 8.51 13.09
C PRO A 153 11.84 8.85 11.73
N SER A 154 11.62 10.13 11.46
CA SER A 154 11.12 10.57 10.16
C SER A 154 11.98 10.01 9.04
N ASN A 155 11.36 9.36 8.09
CA ASN A 155 12.06 8.92 6.89
C ASN A 155 12.26 10.14 6.00
N GLU A 156 13.47 10.67 5.97
CA GLU A 156 13.82 11.92 5.26
C GLU A 156 13.48 11.91 3.76
N GLY A 157 13.23 10.73 3.19
CA GLY A 157 12.91 10.57 1.77
C GLY A 157 11.43 10.64 1.41
N ASN A 158 10.50 10.46 2.35
CA ASN A 158 9.06 10.36 2.06
C ASN A 158 8.27 11.51 2.70
N THR A 159 8.33 12.68 2.06
CA THR A 159 7.60 13.87 2.48
C THR A 159 6.26 14.00 1.73
N GLY A 160 5.29 14.65 2.37
CA GLY A 160 3.94 14.87 1.83
C GLY A 160 2.93 13.79 2.23
N PRO A 161 1.71 13.87 1.66
CA PRO A 161 1.19 14.96 0.84
C PRO A 161 0.97 16.27 1.62
N ASN A 162 0.85 17.40 0.94
CA ASN A 162 0.61 18.71 1.57
C ASN A 162 -0.82 19.23 1.34
N THR A 163 -1.60 18.51 0.58
CA THR A 163 -2.97 18.89 0.20
C THR A 163 -3.78 17.65 -0.16
N ILE A 164 -5.08 17.73 0.07
CA ILE A 164 -6.04 16.70 -0.34
C ILE A 164 -6.04 16.47 -1.87
N HIS A 165 -5.56 17.41 -2.66
CA HIS A 165 -5.46 17.28 -4.11
C HIS A 165 -4.20 16.56 -4.60
N HIS A 166 -3.50 15.88 -3.70
CA HIS A 166 -2.36 15.04 -4.05
C HIS A 166 -2.78 13.77 -4.82
N ARG A 167 -1.82 13.17 -5.56
CA ARG A 167 -2.04 11.94 -6.32
C ARG A 167 -2.63 10.78 -5.51
N TYR A 168 -2.37 10.72 -4.21
CA TYR A 168 -2.97 9.74 -3.28
C TYR A 168 -4.52 9.80 -3.23
N MET A 169 -5.09 10.89 -3.71
CA MET A 169 -6.54 11.04 -3.87
C MET A 169 -6.94 11.06 -5.34
N THR A 170 -6.23 11.83 -6.18
CA THR A 170 -6.63 12.03 -7.58
C THR A 170 -6.34 10.84 -8.47
N GLU A 171 -5.48 9.93 -8.05
CA GLU A 171 -5.17 8.67 -8.74
C GLU A 171 -5.82 7.48 -8.02
N ASP A 172 -5.55 7.30 -6.72
CA ASP A 172 -5.93 6.08 -6.00
C ASP A 172 -7.45 5.95 -5.79
N VAL A 173 -8.18 7.07 -5.68
CA VAL A 173 -9.65 7.01 -5.58
C VAL A 173 -10.30 6.57 -6.89
N PRO A 174 -10.07 7.23 -8.05
CA PRO A 174 -10.75 6.84 -9.29
C PRO A 174 -10.25 5.52 -9.88
N ILE A 175 -8.99 5.14 -9.65
CA ILE A 175 -8.37 3.96 -10.27
C ILE A 175 -8.41 2.77 -9.30
N GLY A 176 -8.24 2.99 -8.00
CA GLY A 176 -8.30 1.94 -6.98
C GLY A 176 -9.71 1.79 -6.37
N CYS A 177 -10.08 2.71 -5.47
CA CYS A 177 -11.33 2.60 -4.70
C CYS A 177 -12.56 2.43 -5.58
N LYS A 178 -12.69 3.23 -6.65
CA LYS A 178 -13.86 3.15 -7.51
C LYS A 178 -13.98 1.80 -8.22
N ILE A 179 -12.87 1.22 -8.65
CA ILE A 179 -12.88 -0.11 -9.30
C ILE A 179 -13.32 -1.17 -8.29
N TYR A 180 -12.76 -1.16 -7.08
CA TYR A 180 -13.14 -2.10 -6.02
C TYR A 180 -14.61 -1.94 -5.61
N HIS A 181 -15.07 -0.71 -5.45
CA HIS A 181 -16.48 -0.43 -5.18
C HIS A 181 -17.39 -0.97 -6.29
N ASP A 182 -17.10 -0.67 -7.55
CA ASP A 182 -17.94 -1.09 -8.68
C ASP A 182 -17.96 -2.63 -8.81
N LEU A 183 -16.84 -3.31 -8.61
CA LEU A 183 -16.78 -4.76 -8.54
C LEU A 183 -17.59 -5.30 -7.35
N GLY A 184 -17.50 -4.65 -6.18
CA GLY A 184 -18.30 -5.00 -5.01
C GLY A 184 -19.81 -4.92 -5.27
N VAL A 185 -20.25 -3.86 -5.95
CA VAL A 185 -21.65 -3.72 -6.37
C VAL A 185 -22.05 -4.81 -7.36
N GLN A 186 -21.20 -5.11 -8.35
CA GLN A 186 -21.46 -6.13 -9.35
C GLN A 186 -21.59 -7.53 -8.74
N ASP A 187 -20.73 -7.88 -7.81
CA ASP A 187 -20.63 -9.23 -7.23
C ASP A 187 -21.35 -9.37 -5.89
N GLY A 188 -22.03 -8.31 -5.43
CA GLY A 188 -22.82 -8.31 -4.20
C GLY A 188 -21.97 -8.36 -2.92
N VAL A 189 -20.73 -7.89 -2.97
CA VAL A 189 -19.81 -7.80 -1.84
C VAL A 189 -19.88 -6.39 -1.25
N PRO A 190 -20.29 -6.22 0.03
CA PRO A 190 -20.32 -4.90 0.66
C PRO A 190 -18.91 -4.31 0.80
N THR A 191 -18.76 -3.04 0.42
CA THR A 191 -17.51 -2.28 0.52
C THR A 191 -17.76 -0.92 1.18
N PRO A 192 -18.23 -0.89 2.45
CA PRO A 192 -18.62 0.35 3.11
C PRO A 192 -17.44 1.26 3.50
N ILE A 193 -16.22 0.76 3.54
CA ILE A 193 -14.99 1.53 3.84
C ILE A 193 -14.35 2.03 2.55
N ILE A 194 -14.39 1.22 1.50
CA ILE A 194 -13.91 1.57 0.15
C ILE A 194 -14.85 2.59 -0.48
#